data_2c31e5969da8b0bf537e1cced10b6542
#
_entry.id   2c31e5969da8b0bf537e1cced10b6542
#
_cell.length_a   1.000
_cell.length_b   1.000
_cell.length_c   1.000
_cell.angle_alpha   90.00
_cell.angle_beta   90.00
_cell.angle_gamma   90.00
#
_symmetry.space_group_name_H-M   'P 1'
#
loop_
_entity.id
_entity.type
_entity.pdbx_description
1 polymer ?
#
loop_
_entity_poly.entity_id
_entity_poly.type
_entity_poly.pdbx_seq_one_letter_code
_entity_poly.pdbx_strand_id
1 'polypeptide(L)'
;KAIWEITGKGNNVDMVFEHPGEATMPVSVFVVKRGGMVVICAGTTGYNLTMDARYLWSHQKRVQGSHFANLLQASRANQLMLERRLDPCMSEVFPWTDIPQAHMKMLRNEHKPGNMAVLVQAPRTGLRTLEDALEAGRR
;
A
#
# COMPACT_ATOMS: atom_id res chain seq x y z
N LYS A 1 -8.01 -17.72 6.33
CA LYS A 1 -8.74 -17.67 7.61
C LYS A 1 -8.91 -16.20 8.05
N ALA A 2 -7.82 -15.44 8.24
CA ALA A 2 -7.87 -14.05 8.70
C ALA A 2 -8.77 -13.13 7.84
N ILE A 3 -8.76 -13.26 6.50
CA ILE A 3 -9.65 -12.47 5.63
C ILE A 3 -11.13 -12.75 5.97
N TRP A 4 -11.50 -14.01 6.16
CA TRP A 4 -12.88 -14.37 6.49
C TRP A 4 -13.31 -14.03 7.91
N GLU A 5 -12.37 -13.78 8.81
CA GLU A 5 -12.63 -13.20 10.13
C GLU A 5 -13.06 -11.74 10.03
N ILE A 6 -12.55 -11.03 9.01
CA ILE A 6 -12.90 -9.62 8.75
C ILE A 6 -14.15 -9.50 7.86
N THR A 7 -14.19 -10.26 6.77
CA THR A 7 -15.24 -10.14 5.73
C THR A 7 -16.46 -11.02 5.98
N GLY A 8 -16.38 -11.96 6.92
CA GLY A 8 -17.35 -13.02 7.15
C GLY A 8 -17.00 -14.31 6.40
N LYS A 9 -17.35 -15.45 6.99
CA LYS A 9 -17.02 -16.78 6.45
C LYS A 9 -17.52 -16.96 5.00
N GLY A 10 -16.59 -17.27 4.10
CA GLY A 10 -16.88 -17.47 2.68
C GLY A 10 -16.92 -16.20 1.84
N ASN A 11 -16.87 -15.02 2.46
CA ASN A 11 -16.85 -13.76 1.73
C ASN A 11 -15.41 -13.43 1.29
N ASN A 12 -15.21 -13.41 -0.01
CA ASN A 12 -13.95 -13.04 -0.62
C ASN A 12 -13.90 -11.52 -0.90
N VAL A 13 -12.71 -11.00 -1.10
CA VAL A 13 -12.47 -9.57 -1.33
C VAL A 13 -12.65 -9.18 -2.80
N ASP A 14 -13.00 -7.92 -3.06
CA ASP A 14 -13.18 -7.41 -4.43
C ASP A 14 -11.86 -7.36 -5.18
N MET A 15 -10.80 -6.97 -4.50
CA MET A 15 -9.47 -6.78 -5.06
C MET A 15 -8.41 -7.22 -4.05
N VAL A 16 -7.33 -7.79 -4.57
CA VAL A 16 -6.09 -8.03 -3.81
C VAL A 16 -4.99 -7.18 -4.42
N PHE A 17 -4.32 -6.39 -3.61
CA PHE A 17 -3.09 -5.69 -3.98
C PHE A 17 -1.92 -6.59 -3.60
N GLU A 18 -1.32 -7.22 -4.61
CA GLU A 18 -0.28 -8.23 -4.46
C GLU A 18 1.09 -7.57 -4.59
N HIS A 19 1.95 -7.81 -3.62
CA HIS A 19 3.29 -7.25 -3.55
C HIS A 19 4.40 -8.30 -3.35
N PRO A 20 4.24 -9.32 -2.49
CA PRO A 20 5.26 -10.35 -2.30
C PRO A 20 5.49 -11.21 -3.56
N GLY A 21 4.46 -11.57 -4.30
CA GLY A 21 4.58 -12.35 -5.52
C GLY A 21 4.50 -13.85 -5.29
N GLU A 22 5.61 -14.58 -5.51
CA GLU A 22 5.65 -16.05 -5.56
C GLU A 22 5.01 -16.71 -4.34
N ALA A 23 5.35 -16.27 -3.14
CA ALA A 23 4.88 -16.89 -1.91
C ALA A 23 3.38 -16.69 -1.63
N THR A 24 2.76 -15.63 -2.15
CA THR A 24 1.38 -15.25 -1.78
C THR A 24 0.40 -15.30 -2.95
N MET A 25 0.84 -15.32 -4.20
CA MET A 25 -0.03 -15.33 -5.38
C MET A 25 -1.09 -16.43 -5.35
N PRO A 26 -0.80 -17.68 -4.96
CA PRO A 26 -1.82 -18.74 -4.90
C PRO A 26 -2.98 -18.37 -3.97
N VAL A 27 -2.66 -17.78 -2.82
CA VAL A 27 -3.66 -17.34 -1.84
C VAL A 27 -4.41 -16.11 -2.36
N SER A 28 -3.72 -15.17 -2.97
CA SER A 28 -4.29 -13.94 -3.54
C SER A 28 -5.34 -14.26 -4.62
N VAL A 29 -5.03 -15.19 -5.52
CA VAL A 29 -5.98 -15.65 -6.53
C VAL A 29 -7.16 -16.42 -5.90
N PHE A 30 -6.92 -17.17 -4.83
CA PHE A 30 -7.99 -17.87 -4.11
C PHE A 30 -8.97 -16.92 -3.44
N VAL A 31 -8.48 -15.92 -2.68
CA VAL A 31 -9.31 -15.06 -1.82
C VAL A 31 -10.00 -13.92 -2.54
N VAL A 32 -9.61 -13.60 -3.78
CA VAL A 32 -10.36 -12.63 -4.58
C VAL A 32 -11.69 -13.25 -5.05
N LYS A 33 -12.77 -12.48 -4.99
CA LYS A 33 -14.11 -12.97 -5.38
C LYS A 33 -14.24 -13.27 -6.88
N ARG A 34 -15.32 -13.92 -7.27
CA ARG A 34 -15.69 -14.10 -8.68
C ARG A 34 -15.74 -12.73 -9.38
N GLY A 35 -15.13 -12.63 -10.56
CA GLY A 35 -15.02 -11.39 -11.33
C GLY A 35 -14.06 -10.35 -10.73
N GLY A 36 -13.49 -10.63 -9.57
CA GLY A 36 -12.54 -9.73 -8.93
C GLY A 36 -11.14 -9.72 -9.56
N MET A 37 -10.24 -8.94 -8.99
CA MET A 37 -8.93 -8.68 -9.58
C MET A 37 -7.80 -8.81 -8.55
N VAL A 38 -6.71 -9.46 -8.94
CA VAL A 38 -5.41 -9.35 -8.26
C VAL A 38 -4.57 -8.34 -9.05
N VAL A 39 -4.15 -7.26 -8.39
CA VAL A 39 -3.23 -6.26 -8.96
C VAL A 39 -1.86 -6.51 -8.38
N ILE A 40 -0.87 -6.80 -9.23
CA ILE A 40 0.50 -7.07 -8.80
C ILE A 40 1.42 -5.94 -9.26
N CYS A 41 2.25 -5.41 -8.35
CA CYS A 41 3.20 -4.35 -8.64
C CYS A 41 4.64 -4.68 -8.24
N ALA A 42 4.89 -5.82 -7.60
CA ALA A 42 6.22 -6.25 -7.18
C ALA A 42 6.27 -7.78 -7.00
N GLY A 43 7.46 -8.29 -6.71
CA GLY A 43 7.70 -9.73 -6.52
C GLY A 43 8.86 -9.96 -5.55
N THR A 44 8.74 -9.46 -4.31
CA THR A 44 9.82 -9.51 -3.30
C THR A 44 10.22 -10.93 -2.88
N THR A 45 9.33 -11.91 -3.04
CA THR A 45 9.62 -13.33 -2.72
C THR A 45 9.93 -14.17 -3.96
N GLY A 46 9.88 -13.59 -5.14
CA GLY A 46 10.17 -14.26 -6.41
C GLY A 46 9.22 -13.84 -7.53
N TYR A 47 9.65 -14.05 -8.78
CA TYR A 47 8.98 -13.58 -9.97
C TYR A 47 8.19 -14.66 -10.71
N ASN A 48 8.44 -15.94 -10.39
CA ASN A 48 7.78 -17.07 -11.02
C ASN A 48 6.50 -17.41 -10.27
N LEU A 49 5.37 -16.87 -10.76
CA LEU A 49 4.10 -16.99 -10.09
C LEU A 49 3.42 -18.31 -10.42
N THR A 50 3.09 -19.10 -9.42
CA THR A 50 2.28 -20.32 -9.57
C THR A 50 0.85 -20.03 -9.07
N MET A 51 -0.15 -20.45 -9.84
CA MET A 51 -1.54 -20.30 -9.44
C MET A 51 -2.39 -21.41 -10.06
N ASP A 52 -3.49 -21.78 -9.42
CA ASP A 52 -4.47 -22.68 -9.99
C ASP A 52 -5.32 -21.95 -11.05
N ALA A 53 -5.01 -22.22 -12.31
CA ALA A 53 -5.67 -21.56 -13.43
C ALA A 53 -7.20 -21.78 -13.46
N ARG A 54 -7.71 -22.86 -12.84
CA ARG A 54 -9.16 -23.10 -12.73
C ARG A 54 -9.89 -21.95 -12.05
N TYR A 55 -9.26 -21.33 -11.05
CA TYR A 55 -9.84 -20.14 -10.41
C TYR A 55 -9.94 -18.93 -11.36
N LEU A 56 -9.03 -18.79 -12.32
CA LEU A 56 -9.09 -17.71 -13.29
C LEU A 56 -10.30 -17.86 -14.22
N TRP A 57 -10.37 -18.98 -14.97
CA TRP A 57 -11.43 -19.08 -15.97
C TRP A 57 -12.80 -19.39 -15.36
N SER A 58 -12.92 -20.34 -14.41
CA SER A 58 -14.22 -20.74 -13.87
C SER A 58 -14.86 -19.66 -12.98
N HIS A 59 -14.05 -18.79 -12.38
CA HIS A 59 -14.53 -17.69 -11.57
C HIS A 59 -14.32 -16.31 -12.23
N GLN A 60 -13.85 -16.28 -13.49
CA GLN A 60 -13.68 -15.05 -14.27
C GLN A 60 -12.82 -14.01 -13.55
N LYS A 61 -11.81 -14.47 -12.79
CA LYS A 61 -10.89 -13.59 -12.05
C LYS A 61 -9.84 -13.01 -12.99
N ARG A 62 -9.27 -11.89 -12.62
CA ARG A 62 -8.26 -11.17 -13.41
C ARG A 62 -6.97 -11.03 -12.61
N VAL A 63 -5.84 -11.08 -13.31
CA VAL A 63 -4.52 -10.70 -12.78
C VAL A 63 -4.03 -9.55 -13.65
N GLN A 64 -3.71 -8.43 -13.02
CA GLN A 64 -3.30 -7.19 -13.68
C GLN A 64 -1.98 -6.71 -13.13
N GLY A 65 -0.99 -6.53 -14.00
CA GLY A 65 0.25 -5.83 -13.64
C GLY A 65 0.02 -4.34 -13.48
N SER A 66 0.69 -3.73 -12.51
CA SER A 66 0.72 -2.29 -12.29
C SER A 66 2.17 -1.84 -12.17
N HIS A 67 2.55 -0.77 -12.85
CA HIS A 67 3.91 -0.27 -12.85
C HIS A 67 3.92 1.25 -12.86
N PHE A 68 4.51 1.82 -11.79
CA PHE A 68 4.67 3.25 -11.58
C PHE A 68 3.40 4.10 -11.73
N ALA A 69 3.58 5.40 -11.60
CA ALA A 69 2.58 6.42 -11.84
C ALA A 69 3.23 7.58 -12.62
N ASN A 70 2.46 8.24 -13.47
CA ASN A 70 2.87 9.50 -14.06
C ASN A 70 2.61 10.68 -13.10
N LEU A 71 3.13 11.87 -13.43
CA LEU A 71 2.99 13.06 -12.59
C LEU A 71 1.54 13.43 -12.29
N LEU A 72 0.65 13.26 -13.26
CA LEU A 72 -0.79 13.55 -13.08
C LEU A 72 -1.42 12.58 -12.06
N GLN A 73 -1.09 11.29 -12.15
CA GLN A 73 -1.57 10.28 -11.22
C GLN A 73 -1.03 10.51 -9.81
N ALA A 74 0.26 10.85 -9.68
CA ALA A 74 0.86 11.20 -8.40
C ALA A 74 0.21 12.46 -7.78
N SER A 75 -0.03 13.49 -8.58
CA SER A 75 -0.72 14.71 -8.12
C SER A 75 -2.15 14.41 -7.65
N ARG A 76 -2.90 13.57 -8.39
CA ARG A 76 -4.26 13.17 -8.00
C ARG A 76 -4.27 12.34 -6.71
N ALA A 77 -3.31 11.43 -6.53
CA ALA A 77 -3.18 10.67 -5.28
C ALA A 77 -2.89 11.60 -4.09
N ASN A 78 -1.99 12.57 -4.28
CA ASN A 78 -1.70 13.59 -3.28
C ASN A 78 -2.94 14.42 -2.93
N GLN A 79 -3.72 14.82 -3.94
CA GLN A 79 -4.98 15.55 -3.72
C GLN A 79 -5.99 14.73 -2.88
N LEU A 80 -6.11 13.42 -3.13
CA LEU A 80 -6.96 12.55 -2.32
C LEU A 80 -6.51 12.48 -0.85
N MET A 81 -5.21 12.53 -0.59
CA MET A 81 -4.67 12.62 0.78
C MET A 81 -4.99 13.96 1.44
N LEU A 82 -4.83 15.07 0.71
CA LEU A 82 -5.19 16.40 1.19
C LEU A 82 -6.68 16.50 1.54
N GLU A 83 -7.55 15.93 0.72
CA GLU A 83 -9.00 15.84 0.93
C GLU A 83 -9.41 14.82 2.00
N ARG A 84 -8.48 14.11 2.63
CA ARG A 84 -8.72 13.03 3.60
C ARG A 84 -9.54 11.86 3.06
N ARG A 85 -9.54 11.65 1.76
CA ARG A 85 -10.20 10.52 1.09
C ARG A 85 -9.30 9.29 0.98
N LEU A 86 -8.01 9.48 1.19
CA LEU A 86 -7.00 8.43 1.26
C LEU A 86 -6.21 8.59 2.55
N ASP A 87 -6.18 7.56 3.39
CA ASP A 87 -5.32 7.49 4.56
C ASP A 87 -3.95 6.94 4.13
N PRO A 88 -2.85 7.69 4.31
CA PRO A 88 -1.50 7.18 4.03
C PRO A 88 -1.04 6.11 5.02
N CYS A 89 -1.85 5.73 6.00
CA CYS A 89 -1.52 4.75 7.05
C CYS A 89 -0.19 5.06 7.74
N MET A 90 0.04 6.32 8.08
CA MET A 90 1.29 6.78 8.67
C MET A 90 1.42 6.33 10.11
N SER A 91 2.47 5.57 10.42
CA SER A 91 2.69 4.99 11.75
C SER A 91 3.74 5.75 12.57
N GLU A 92 4.79 6.20 11.94
CA GLU A 92 5.91 6.87 12.59
C GLU A 92 6.47 8.00 11.72
N VAL A 93 6.97 9.05 12.37
CA VAL A 93 7.54 10.22 11.69
C VAL A 93 8.88 10.55 12.29
N PHE A 94 9.85 10.82 11.43
CA PHE A 94 11.22 11.11 11.78
C PHE A 94 11.63 12.49 11.27
N PRO A 95 12.48 13.23 12.00
CA PRO A 95 13.16 14.37 11.43
C PRO A 95 14.18 13.93 10.37
N TRP A 96 14.61 14.83 9.52
CA TRP A 96 15.58 14.56 8.46
C TRP A 96 16.88 13.92 8.95
N THR A 97 17.34 14.35 10.12
CA THR A 97 18.57 13.85 10.76
C THR A 97 18.53 12.37 11.12
N ASP A 98 17.34 11.81 11.29
CA ASP A 98 17.11 10.45 11.80
C ASP A 98 16.83 9.44 10.69
N ILE A 99 17.10 9.79 9.42
CA ILE A 99 16.99 8.87 8.28
C ILE A 99 17.76 7.55 8.49
N PRO A 100 19.04 7.57 8.95
CA PRO A 100 19.75 6.33 9.19
C PRO A 100 19.06 5.42 10.21
N GLN A 101 18.54 6.00 11.28
CA GLN A 101 17.82 5.28 12.33
C GLN A 101 16.50 4.69 11.80
N ALA A 102 15.75 5.45 10.99
CA ALA A 102 14.54 4.99 10.35
C ALA A 102 14.81 3.77 9.42
N HIS A 103 15.87 3.81 8.62
CA HIS A 103 16.29 2.70 7.80
C HIS A 103 16.70 1.47 8.62
N MET A 104 17.47 1.66 9.69
CA MET A 104 17.86 0.55 10.57
C MET A 104 16.65 -0.08 11.26
N LYS A 105 15.68 0.73 11.67
CA LYS A 105 14.43 0.26 12.27
C LYS A 105 13.61 -0.57 11.27
N MET A 106 13.54 -0.13 10.02
CA MET A 106 12.91 -0.87 8.92
C MET A 106 13.61 -2.20 8.65
N LEU A 107 14.94 -2.17 8.54
CA LEU A 107 15.75 -3.38 8.29
C LEU A 107 15.57 -4.44 9.37
N ARG A 108 15.42 -4.01 10.63
CA ARG A 108 15.22 -4.90 11.78
C ARG A 108 13.76 -5.29 12.00
N ASN A 109 12.83 -4.78 11.18
CA ASN A 109 11.39 -4.97 11.34
C ASN A 109 10.87 -4.54 12.73
N GLU A 110 11.42 -3.46 13.28
CA GLU A 110 11.08 -2.89 14.59
C GLU A 110 10.08 -1.73 14.49
N HIS A 111 9.66 -1.37 13.27
CA HIS A 111 8.68 -0.30 13.05
C HIS A 111 7.25 -0.75 13.36
N LYS A 112 6.40 0.20 13.71
CA LYS A 112 4.97 -0.03 13.86
C LYS A 112 4.34 -0.37 12.50
N PRO A 113 3.23 -1.15 12.47
CA PRO A 113 2.47 -1.34 11.24
C PRO A 113 2.07 -0.01 10.60
N GLY A 114 2.30 0.13 9.30
CA GLY A 114 2.02 1.34 8.53
C GLY A 114 3.27 1.92 7.87
N ASN A 115 3.11 3.11 7.28
CA ASN A 115 4.19 3.79 6.56
C ASN A 115 4.99 4.69 7.50
N MET A 116 6.31 4.64 7.40
CA MET A 116 7.21 5.60 8.04
C MET A 116 7.41 6.81 7.13
N ALA A 117 7.43 8.00 7.70
CA ALA A 117 7.64 9.25 6.97
C ALA A 117 8.81 10.05 7.56
N VAL A 118 9.46 10.81 6.71
CA VAL A 118 10.51 11.76 7.10
C VAL A 118 10.05 13.18 6.79
N LEU A 119 10.23 14.09 7.73
CA LEU A 119 9.93 15.50 7.54
C LEU A 119 11.06 16.16 6.71
N VAL A 120 10.75 16.47 5.45
CA VAL A 120 11.66 17.22 4.57
C VAL A 120 11.23 18.68 4.58
N GLN A 121 12.00 19.53 5.27
CA GLN A 121 11.70 20.96 5.44
C GLN A 121 10.28 21.27 5.96
N ALA A 122 9.63 20.31 6.56
CA ALA A 122 8.33 20.47 7.16
C ALA A 122 8.48 20.56 8.70
N PRO A 123 7.94 21.59 9.35
CA PRO A 123 8.12 21.79 10.79
C PRO A 123 7.33 20.78 11.63
N ARG A 124 6.29 20.17 11.06
CA ARG A 124 5.42 19.18 11.73
C ARG A 124 4.64 18.35 10.73
N THR A 125 4.07 17.26 11.21
CA THR A 125 3.10 16.45 10.45
C THR A 125 1.72 17.12 10.36
N GLY A 126 0.90 16.63 9.46
CA GLY A 126 -0.51 17.03 9.34
C GLY A 126 -0.72 18.36 8.61
N LEU A 127 0.31 18.91 7.99
CA LEU A 127 0.17 20.04 7.07
C LEU A 127 -0.49 19.56 5.79
N ARG A 128 -1.55 20.24 5.35
CA ARG A 128 -2.40 19.76 4.25
C ARG A 128 -2.51 20.72 3.09
N THR A 129 -2.25 22.00 3.36
CA THR A 129 -2.28 23.04 2.36
C THR A 129 -0.97 23.82 2.36
N LEU A 130 -0.72 24.56 1.28
CA LEU A 130 0.41 25.48 1.24
C LEU A 130 0.28 26.58 2.34
N GLU A 131 -0.92 26.99 2.67
CA GLU A 131 -1.20 27.94 3.73
C GLU A 131 -0.80 27.40 5.09
N ASP A 132 -1.17 26.15 5.40
CA ASP A 132 -0.74 25.46 6.63
C ASP A 132 0.78 25.41 6.75
N ALA A 133 1.47 25.16 5.63
CA ALA A 133 2.93 25.11 5.61
C ALA A 133 3.57 26.50 5.82
N LEU A 134 3.02 27.54 5.20
CA LEU A 134 3.49 28.90 5.33
C LEU A 134 3.24 29.46 6.75
N GLU A 135 2.10 29.16 7.35
CA GLU A 135 1.81 29.54 8.74
C GLU A 135 2.73 28.84 9.74
N ALA A 136 3.00 27.55 9.54
CA ALA A 136 3.89 26.78 10.40
C ALA A 136 5.34 27.24 10.32
N GLY A 137 5.79 27.72 9.17
CA GLY A 137 7.16 28.26 8.98
C GLY A 137 7.36 29.68 9.51
N ARG A 138 6.28 30.39 9.92
CA ARG A 138 6.35 31.74 10.49
C ARG A 138 6.40 31.76 12.03
N ARG A 139 6.30 30.63 12.68
CA ARG A 139 6.40 30.45 14.14
C ARG A 139 7.75 29.85 14.51
#